data_9f025d7e7ab9e223a22ee431a7e7d278
#
_entry.id   9f025d7e7ab9e223a22ee431a7e7d278
#
_cell.length_a   1.000
_cell.length_b   1.000
_cell.length_c   1.000
_cell.angle_alpha   90.00
_cell.angle_beta   90.00
_cell.angle_gamma   90.00
#
_symmetry.space_group_name_H-M   'P 1'
#
loop_
_entity.id
_entity.type
_entity.pdbx_description
1 polymer ?
#
loop_
_entity_poly.entity_id
_entity_poly.type
_entity_poly.pdbx_seq_one_letter_code
_entity_poly.pdbx_strand_id
1 'polypeptide(L)'
;LLSATLSRTALRRKGFGDYMAKVVCPWDLISDFVTDAFVGYGVPREDALVCTDVLLESDKRGIESHGCNRFKPIYIDRIKAGIQNPVTEFEVLRETATTAVVDGHNGMGQVIGVRAMQMAIDKAKKYGMGMVAVRNSCHYGIAGYYVTMATQAGMVGMTGTNARPSIAPTHGVENMLGTNPFTIGMPTDEKFPFVFDAATSIIQRGRIEYYARIGKDCPVGTVVGRDGSALTNSEEILTQLNTHEAALAPLGGIGEELGGYKGYDFATAVELLSAALQQGSFLSALSGIGENGEKKEYHLGHWFIAIDTEAFLGLQSFKKTAGDILRELRASQKAPGEKRIYTAGEKEYDIWKERENEGVPINDAVQKEICAVRDELGLDYVFPWESGYKPYPCKTKPFSHIENKQ
;
A
#
# COMPACT_ATOMS: atom_id res chain seq x y z
N LEU A 1 -47.22 29.88 -12.91
CA LEU A 1 -47.33 28.46 -12.45
C LEU A 1 -46.42 27.60 -13.28
N LEU A 2 -45.13 27.51 -12.91
CA LEU A 2 -44.19 26.50 -13.39
C LEU A 2 -43.34 26.12 -12.18
N SER A 3 -43.60 24.94 -11.64
CA SER A 3 -42.83 24.35 -10.55
C SER A 3 -41.48 23.87 -11.12
N ALA A 4 -40.40 24.53 -10.74
CA ALA A 4 -39.06 24.06 -10.96
C ALA A 4 -38.66 23.12 -9.84
N THR A 5 -38.66 21.82 -10.14
CA THR A 5 -38.12 20.79 -9.26
C THR A 5 -36.60 20.88 -9.31
N LEU A 6 -36.00 21.58 -8.39
CA LEU A 6 -34.56 21.58 -8.17
C LEU A 6 -34.15 20.24 -7.57
N SER A 7 -33.52 19.42 -8.37
CA SER A 7 -32.78 18.23 -7.98
C SER A 7 -31.75 18.59 -6.91
N ARG A 8 -31.94 18.08 -5.68
CA ARG A 8 -30.94 18.13 -4.61
C ARG A 8 -29.79 17.18 -4.96
N THR A 9 -28.86 17.67 -5.75
CA THR A 9 -27.56 17.00 -5.91
C THR A 9 -26.79 17.24 -4.61
N ALA A 10 -26.65 16.19 -3.81
CA ALA A 10 -25.83 16.20 -2.61
C ALA A 10 -24.41 16.62 -2.98
N LEU A 11 -23.89 17.66 -2.36
CA LEU A 11 -22.46 17.99 -2.38
C LEU A 11 -21.71 16.82 -1.69
N ARG A 12 -21.33 15.80 -2.45
CA ARG A 12 -20.34 14.81 -2.02
C ARG A 12 -19.03 15.55 -1.78
N ARG A 13 -18.43 15.44 -0.61
CA ARG A 13 -17.03 15.81 -0.41
C ARG A 13 -16.21 14.95 -1.39
N LYS A 14 -15.67 15.59 -2.43
CA LYS A 14 -14.82 14.94 -3.43
C LYS A 14 -13.57 14.41 -2.73
N GLY A 15 -13.37 13.11 -2.76
CA GLY A 15 -12.14 12.45 -2.31
C GLY A 15 -10.94 12.73 -3.22
N PHE A 16 -9.77 12.25 -2.85
CA PHE A 16 -8.49 12.42 -3.58
C PHE A 16 -8.56 12.07 -5.08
N GLY A 17 -9.52 11.21 -5.48
CA GLY A 17 -9.68 10.71 -6.84
C GLY A 17 -10.73 11.39 -7.73
N ASP A 18 -11.46 12.41 -7.25
CA ASP A 18 -12.68 12.92 -7.91
C ASP A 18 -12.46 13.88 -9.11
N TYR A 19 -11.23 14.16 -9.53
CA TYR A 19 -10.93 15.20 -10.52
C TYR A 19 -10.55 14.71 -11.93
N MET A 20 -10.52 13.40 -12.16
CA MET A 20 -10.31 12.84 -13.51
C MET A 20 -11.53 12.02 -13.92
N ALA A 21 -11.94 12.10 -15.18
CA ALA A 21 -12.93 11.19 -15.73
C ALA A 21 -12.42 9.76 -15.52
N LYS A 22 -13.15 8.99 -14.72
CA LYS A 22 -12.82 7.60 -14.45
C LYS A 22 -13.88 6.74 -15.12
N VAL A 23 -13.44 5.77 -15.89
CA VAL A 23 -14.30 4.70 -16.38
C VAL A 23 -14.18 3.54 -15.42
N VAL A 24 -15.30 2.98 -15.01
CA VAL A 24 -15.34 1.82 -14.10
C VAL A 24 -15.14 0.56 -14.92
N CYS A 25 -14.14 -0.25 -14.54
CA CYS A 25 -13.85 -1.55 -15.14
C CYS A 25 -14.40 -2.67 -14.24
N PRO A 26 -15.15 -3.64 -14.76
CA PRO A 26 -15.64 -4.78 -13.98
C PRO A 26 -14.50 -5.55 -13.30
N TRP A 27 -14.74 -6.02 -12.06
CA TRP A 27 -13.73 -6.72 -11.25
C TRP A 27 -13.16 -7.96 -11.95
N ASP A 28 -14.01 -8.81 -12.52
CA ASP A 28 -13.57 -10.03 -13.19
C ASP A 28 -12.74 -9.72 -14.43
N LEU A 29 -13.13 -8.70 -15.23
CA LEU A 29 -12.38 -8.29 -16.42
C LEU A 29 -10.97 -7.84 -16.09
N ILE A 30 -10.84 -6.93 -15.10
CA ILE A 30 -9.52 -6.40 -14.74
C ILE A 30 -8.67 -7.47 -14.06
N SER A 31 -9.27 -8.36 -13.25
CA SER A 31 -8.58 -9.46 -12.59
C SER A 31 -8.04 -10.48 -13.60
N ASP A 32 -8.87 -10.91 -14.53
CA ASP A 32 -8.46 -11.85 -15.58
C ASP A 32 -7.32 -11.25 -16.42
N PHE A 33 -7.47 -9.99 -16.87
CA PHE A 33 -6.45 -9.29 -17.65
C PHE A 33 -5.11 -9.14 -16.90
N VAL A 34 -5.13 -8.62 -15.67
CA VAL A 34 -3.90 -8.40 -14.88
C VAL A 34 -3.18 -9.72 -14.62
N THR A 35 -3.93 -10.79 -14.33
CA THR A 35 -3.38 -12.13 -14.14
C THR A 35 -2.72 -12.65 -15.42
N ASP A 36 -3.42 -12.58 -16.56
CA ASP A 36 -2.90 -13.05 -17.84
C ASP A 36 -1.68 -12.21 -18.30
N ALA A 37 -1.69 -10.92 -18.01
CA ALA A 37 -0.54 -10.07 -18.30
C ALA A 37 0.69 -10.43 -17.44
N PHE A 38 0.54 -10.68 -16.13
CA PHE A 38 1.65 -11.18 -15.31
C PHE A 38 2.19 -12.51 -15.86
N VAL A 39 1.31 -13.43 -16.25
CA VAL A 39 1.72 -14.69 -16.89
C VAL A 39 2.46 -14.45 -18.20
N GLY A 40 1.98 -13.52 -19.03
CA GLY A 40 2.63 -13.13 -20.28
C GLY A 40 4.05 -12.58 -20.12
N TYR A 41 4.35 -11.99 -18.96
CA TYR A 41 5.70 -11.54 -18.59
C TYR A 41 6.49 -12.58 -17.76
N GLY A 42 6.05 -13.82 -17.71
CA GLY A 42 6.79 -14.95 -17.13
C GLY A 42 6.53 -15.23 -15.65
N VAL A 43 5.54 -14.58 -15.03
CA VAL A 43 5.14 -14.91 -13.66
C VAL A 43 4.33 -16.22 -13.67
N PRO A 44 4.68 -17.24 -12.87
CA PRO A 44 3.89 -18.47 -12.77
C PRO A 44 2.42 -18.17 -12.41
N ARG A 45 1.47 -18.91 -12.99
CA ARG A 45 0.03 -18.62 -12.85
C ARG A 45 -0.44 -18.46 -11.41
N GLU A 46 0.01 -19.31 -10.51
CA GLU A 46 -0.36 -19.25 -9.10
C GLU A 46 0.18 -17.96 -8.44
N ASP A 47 1.40 -17.59 -8.74
CA ASP A 47 2.02 -16.36 -8.24
C ASP A 47 1.37 -15.11 -8.89
N ALA A 48 0.97 -15.20 -10.17
CA ALA A 48 0.25 -14.14 -10.87
C ALA A 48 -1.12 -13.84 -10.22
N LEU A 49 -1.84 -14.87 -9.77
CA LEU A 49 -3.08 -14.71 -9.02
C LEU A 49 -2.85 -13.97 -7.69
N VAL A 50 -1.79 -14.30 -6.96
CA VAL A 50 -1.41 -13.59 -5.74
C VAL A 50 -1.08 -12.13 -6.03
N CYS A 51 -0.27 -11.86 -7.05
CA CYS A 51 0.09 -10.50 -7.45
C CYS A 51 -1.14 -9.67 -7.82
N THR A 52 -2.07 -10.27 -8.56
CA THR A 52 -3.34 -9.64 -8.96
C THR A 52 -4.21 -9.32 -7.77
N ASP A 53 -4.37 -10.27 -6.83
CA ASP A 53 -5.21 -10.07 -5.64
C ASP A 53 -4.66 -8.95 -4.76
N VAL A 54 -3.36 -8.94 -4.45
CA VAL A 54 -2.71 -7.85 -3.69
C VAL A 54 -2.86 -6.50 -4.39
N LEU A 55 -2.68 -6.46 -5.72
CA LEU A 55 -2.82 -5.23 -6.50
C LEU A 55 -4.24 -4.68 -6.44
N LEU A 56 -5.23 -5.52 -6.74
CA LEU A 56 -6.63 -5.12 -6.80
C LEU A 56 -7.24 -4.86 -5.42
N GLU A 57 -6.72 -5.50 -4.37
CA GLU A 57 -7.11 -5.19 -2.99
C GLU A 57 -6.84 -3.73 -2.62
N SER A 58 -5.78 -3.13 -3.18
CA SER A 58 -5.52 -1.70 -3.04
C SER A 58 -6.63 -0.85 -3.65
N ASP A 59 -7.07 -1.18 -4.86
CA ASP A 59 -8.16 -0.48 -5.54
C ASP A 59 -9.50 -0.71 -4.83
N LYS A 60 -9.76 -1.92 -4.33
CA LYS A 60 -10.96 -2.23 -3.52
C LYS A 60 -11.06 -1.33 -2.29
N ARG A 61 -9.96 -1.08 -1.60
CA ARG A 61 -9.87 -0.21 -0.41
C ARG A 61 -9.82 1.28 -0.72
N GLY A 62 -9.81 1.70 -1.99
CA GLY A 62 -9.65 3.11 -2.37
C GLY A 62 -8.21 3.63 -2.26
N ILE A 63 -7.22 2.75 -2.16
CA ILE A 63 -5.79 3.08 -2.09
C ILE A 63 -5.20 2.99 -3.50
N GLU A 64 -5.75 3.76 -4.43
CA GLU A 64 -5.42 3.73 -5.87
C GLU A 64 -3.94 4.03 -6.16
N SER A 65 -3.23 4.65 -5.22
CA SER A 65 -1.79 4.88 -5.33
C SER A 65 -0.95 3.59 -5.38
N HIS A 66 -1.51 2.46 -4.97
CA HIS A 66 -0.85 1.15 -4.92
C HIS A 66 -1.59 0.05 -5.70
N GLY A 67 -2.69 0.39 -6.38
CA GLY A 67 -3.47 -0.49 -7.24
C GLY A 67 -3.02 -0.46 -8.70
N CYS A 68 -3.95 -0.45 -9.64
CA CYS A 68 -3.68 -0.45 -11.08
C CYS A 68 -2.72 0.65 -11.55
N ASN A 69 -2.63 1.77 -10.83
CA ASN A 69 -1.62 2.82 -11.08
C ASN A 69 -0.16 2.32 -10.94
N ARG A 70 0.09 1.19 -10.27
CA ARG A 70 1.43 0.60 -10.10
C ARG A 70 1.67 -0.60 -11.00
N PHE A 71 0.64 -1.11 -11.66
CA PHE A 71 0.73 -2.32 -12.46
C PHE A 71 1.89 -2.25 -13.47
N LYS A 72 1.81 -1.32 -14.43
CA LYS A 72 2.85 -1.18 -15.44
C LYS A 72 4.16 -0.62 -14.89
N PRO A 73 4.21 0.58 -14.26
CA PRO A 73 5.49 1.25 -13.96
C PRO A 73 6.30 0.56 -12.87
N ILE A 74 5.67 -0.18 -11.95
CA ILE A 74 6.38 -0.83 -10.83
C ILE A 74 6.62 -2.31 -11.08
N TYR A 75 5.68 -3.02 -11.69
CA TYR A 75 5.83 -4.46 -11.85
C TYR A 75 6.28 -4.81 -13.26
N ILE A 76 5.52 -4.45 -14.29
CA ILE A 76 5.81 -4.86 -15.67
C ILE A 76 7.13 -4.24 -16.16
N ASP A 77 7.32 -2.93 -15.99
CA ASP A 77 8.54 -2.25 -16.48
C ASP A 77 9.80 -2.72 -15.75
N ARG A 78 9.71 -3.15 -14.48
CA ARG A 78 10.84 -3.70 -13.73
C ARG A 78 11.18 -5.13 -14.16
N ILE A 79 10.18 -5.98 -14.43
CA ILE A 79 10.42 -7.31 -15.02
C ILE A 79 11.10 -7.16 -16.39
N LYS A 80 10.56 -6.30 -17.25
CA LYS A 80 11.15 -6.02 -18.58
C LYS A 80 12.58 -5.47 -18.51
N ALA A 81 12.88 -4.67 -17.51
CA ALA A 81 14.22 -4.11 -17.28
C ALA A 81 15.19 -5.11 -16.63
N GLY A 82 14.75 -6.32 -16.28
CA GLY A 82 15.58 -7.33 -15.61
C GLY A 82 15.96 -6.98 -14.17
N ILE A 83 15.28 -6.02 -13.54
CA ILE A 83 15.53 -5.60 -12.14
C ILE A 83 14.53 -6.18 -11.15
N GLN A 84 13.68 -7.09 -11.60
CA GLN A 84 12.77 -7.88 -10.78
C GLN A 84 12.53 -9.24 -11.44
N ASN A 85 12.70 -10.32 -10.70
CA ASN A 85 12.52 -11.67 -11.20
C ASN A 85 11.03 -12.01 -11.25
N PRO A 86 10.48 -12.46 -12.40
CA PRO A 86 9.09 -12.88 -12.48
C PRO A 86 8.82 -14.20 -11.75
N VAL A 87 9.79 -15.10 -11.71
CA VAL A 87 9.72 -16.37 -10.96
C VAL A 87 10.25 -16.14 -9.56
N THR A 88 9.38 -16.33 -8.56
CA THR A 88 9.74 -16.08 -7.16
C THR A 88 10.39 -17.29 -6.52
N GLU A 89 11.65 -17.15 -6.17
CA GLU A 89 12.35 -18.05 -5.26
C GLU A 89 12.14 -17.55 -3.82
N PHE A 90 11.90 -18.48 -2.88
CA PHE A 90 11.63 -18.18 -1.46
C PHE A 90 12.53 -19.09 -0.63
N GLU A 91 13.74 -18.66 -0.36
CA GLU A 91 14.76 -19.45 0.33
C GLU A 91 14.75 -19.15 1.82
N VAL A 92 14.53 -20.17 2.64
CA VAL A 92 14.62 -20.06 4.10
C VAL A 92 16.08 -20.24 4.54
N LEU A 93 16.74 -19.13 4.87
CA LEU A 93 18.15 -19.15 5.27
C LEU A 93 18.35 -19.65 6.70
N ARG A 94 17.41 -19.33 7.58
CA ARG A 94 17.43 -19.73 8.99
C ARG A 94 16.01 -19.81 9.53
N GLU A 95 15.75 -20.83 10.33
CA GLU A 95 14.46 -21.03 10.95
C GLU A 95 14.60 -21.50 12.42
N THR A 96 13.73 -20.98 13.27
CA THR A 96 13.54 -21.44 14.64
C THR A 96 12.05 -21.73 14.88
N ALA A 97 11.67 -22.09 16.09
CA ALA A 97 10.27 -22.30 16.44
C ALA A 97 9.39 -21.08 16.10
N THR A 98 9.84 -19.87 16.43
CA THR A 98 9.04 -18.63 16.31
C THR A 98 9.56 -17.65 15.27
N THR A 99 10.75 -17.83 14.71
CA THR A 99 11.35 -16.90 13.76
C THR A 99 11.81 -17.59 12.48
N ALA A 100 11.90 -16.82 11.38
CA ALA A 100 12.61 -17.22 10.17
C ALA A 100 13.27 -16.02 9.49
N VAL A 101 14.36 -16.29 8.75
CA VAL A 101 14.99 -15.34 7.84
C VAL A 101 14.89 -15.94 6.43
N VAL A 102 14.43 -15.11 5.50
CA VAL A 102 14.16 -15.51 4.12
C VAL A 102 14.92 -14.62 3.15
N ASP A 103 15.48 -15.21 2.10
CA ASP A 103 15.96 -14.51 0.91
C ASP A 103 14.89 -14.63 -0.19
N GLY A 104 14.47 -13.50 -0.75
CA GLY A 104 13.46 -13.44 -1.80
C GLY A 104 14.02 -13.40 -3.21
N HIS A 105 15.36 -13.44 -3.38
CA HIS A 105 16.06 -13.49 -4.68
C HIS A 105 15.51 -12.50 -5.71
N ASN A 106 15.09 -11.31 -5.23
CA ASN A 106 14.53 -10.23 -6.04
C ASN A 106 13.26 -10.61 -6.82
N GLY A 107 12.50 -11.59 -6.32
CA GLY A 107 11.24 -12.06 -6.87
C GLY A 107 10.07 -11.09 -6.68
N MET A 108 8.85 -11.56 -6.95
CA MET A 108 7.63 -10.77 -6.78
C MET A 108 7.35 -10.51 -5.30
N GLY A 109 7.44 -9.24 -4.89
CA GLY A 109 7.30 -8.84 -3.48
C GLY A 109 5.95 -9.23 -2.87
N GLN A 110 4.87 -9.24 -3.68
CA GLN A 110 3.55 -9.68 -3.25
C GLN A 110 3.55 -11.16 -2.84
N VAL A 111 4.16 -12.01 -3.66
CA VAL A 111 4.25 -13.45 -3.42
C VAL A 111 5.11 -13.73 -2.19
N ILE A 112 6.27 -13.08 -2.10
CA ILE A 112 7.18 -13.16 -0.95
C ILE A 112 6.45 -12.75 0.32
N GLY A 113 5.73 -11.62 0.30
CA GLY A 113 4.99 -11.10 1.45
C GLY A 113 3.87 -12.03 1.92
N VAL A 114 3.10 -12.60 1.00
CA VAL A 114 2.05 -13.59 1.32
C VAL A 114 2.64 -14.85 1.95
N ARG A 115 3.70 -15.40 1.38
CA ARG A 115 4.38 -16.59 1.92
C ARG A 115 4.99 -16.31 3.29
N ALA A 116 5.61 -15.15 3.48
CA ALA A 116 6.23 -14.77 4.75
C ALA A 116 5.21 -14.51 5.87
N MET A 117 4.11 -13.79 5.58
CA MET A 117 3.04 -13.59 6.57
C MET A 117 2.34 -14.91 6.90
N GLN A 118 2.10 -15.78 5.92
CA GLN A 118 1.52 -17.10 6.18
C GLN A 118 2.44 -17.94 7.09
N MET A 119 3.76 -17.93 6.85
CA MET A 119 4.75 -18.60 7.72
C MET A 119 4.72 -18.02 9.15
N ALA A 120 4.59 -16.70 9.31
CA ALA A 120 4.45 -16.08 10.62
C ALA A 120 3.17 -16.51 11.34
N ILE A 121 2.03 -16.58 10.62
CA ILE A 121 0.74 -17.06 11.11
C ILE A 121 0.84 -18.52 11.56
N ASP A 122 1.49 -19.39 10.78
CA ASP A 122 1.62 -20.82 11.09
C ASP A 122 2.49 -21.04 12.33
N LYS A 123 3.56 -20.24 12.49
CA LYS A 123 4.37 -20.23 13.72
C LYS A 123 3.55 -19.73 14.92
N ALA A 124 2.79 -18.65 14.75
CA ALA A 124 1.95 -18.09 15.81
C ALA A 124 0.89 -19.09 16.30
N LYS A 125 0.21 -19.81 15.40
CA LYS A 125 -0.74 -20.87 15.77
C LYS A 125 -0.14 -21.94 16.68
N LYS A 126 1.15 -22.23 16.47
CA LYS A 126 1.82 -23.30 17.22
C LYS A 126 2.47 -22.83 18.51
N TYR A 127 2.97 -21.60 18.54
CA TYR A 127 3.84 -21.09 19.60
C TYR A 127 3.36 -19.77 20.23
N GLY A 128 2.19 -19.25 19.81
CA GLY A 128 1.64 -17.98 20.30
C GLY A 128 2.14 -16.75 19.55
N MET A 129 3.32 -16.81 18.95
CA MET A 129 3.91 -15.73 18.14
C MET A 129 4.77 -16.29 17.01
N GLY A 130 4.82 -15.55 15.89
CA GLY A 130 5.72 -15.84 14.78
C GLY A 130 6.24 -14.56 14.15
N MET A 131 7.53 -14.57 13.74
CA MET A 131 8.15 -13.47 13.02
C MET A 131 8.98 -14.00 11.85
N VAL A 132 8.84 -13.36 10.69
CA VAL A 132 9.64 -13.64 9.49
C VAL A 132 10.28 -12.35 9.01
N ALA A 133 11.59 -12.34 8.86
CA ALA A 133 12.36 -11.25 8.28
C ALA A 133 12.83 -11.64 6.87
N VAL A 134 12.63 -10.75 5.90
CA VAL A 134 12.89 -10.98 4.48
C VAL A 134 13.92 -9.99 3.97
N ARG A 135 14.90 -10.46 3.18
CA ARG A 135 15.82 -9.63 2.40
C ARG A 135 15.66 -9.89 0.90
N ASN A 136 16.26 -9.04 0.08
CA ASN A 136 16.30 -9.18 -1.37
C ASN A 136 14.90 -9.38 -1.98
N SER A 137 13.95 -8.53 -1.57
CA SER A 137 12.59 -8.51 -2.11
C SER A 137 12.38 -7.28 -3.00
N CYS A 138 11.17 -7.15 -3.53
CA CYS A 138 10.71 -6.03 -4.34
C CYS A 138 9.48 -5.37 -3.71
N HIS A 139 8.91 -4.38 -4.39
CA HIS A 139 7.66 -3.72 -3.97
C HIS A 139 6.56 -4.77 -3.74
N TYR A 140 5.88 -4.71 -2.59
CA TYR A 140 4.92 -5.74 -2.17
C TYR A 140 3.44 -5.26 -2.10
N GLY A 141 3.13 -4.12 -2.71
CA GLY A 141 1.78 -3.54 -2.69
C GLY A 141 1.48 -2.79 -1.40
N ILE A 142 0.22 -2.81 -0.93
CA ILE A 142 -0.19 -2.22 0.33
C ILE A 142 0.18 -3.13 1.50
N ALA A 143 0.78 -2.56 2.54
CA ALA A 143 1.17 -3.31 3.72
C ALA A 143 -0.04 -3.84 4.51
N GLY A 144 -1.15 -3.11 4.48
CA GLY A 144 -2.43 -3.52 5.08
C GLY A 144 -2.99 -4.84 4.58
N TYR A 145 -2.60 -5.31 3.39
CA TYR A 145 -2.99 -6.63 2.89
C TYR A 145 -2.53 -7.74 3.83
N TYR A 146 -1.26 -7.72 4.20
CA TYR A 146 -0.64 -8.80 5.00
C TYR A 146 -1.16 -8.85 6.43
N VAL A 147 -1.36 -7.69 7.05
CA VAL A 147 -1.92 -7.68 8.41
C VAL A 147 -3.39 -8.14 8.43
N THR A 148 -4.13 -7.95 7.33
CA THR A 148 -5.50 -8.49 7.23
C THR A 148 -5.51 -10.02 7.07
N MET A 149 -4.47 -10.64 6.49
CA MET A 149 -4.32 -12.10 6.54
C MET A 149 -4.25 -12.60 7.99
N ALA A 150 -3.47 -11.94 8.84
CA ALA A 150 -3.38 -12.29 10.25
C ALA A 150 -4.70 -12.03 11.00
N THR A 151 -5.39 -10.90 10.74
CA THR A 151 -6.68 -10.61 11.40
C THR A 151 -7.76 -11.62 11.02
N GLN A 152 -7.77 -12.11 9.79
CA GLN A 152 -8.68 -13.18 9.34
C GLN A 152 -8.36 -14.54 9.99
N ALA A 153 -7.10 -14.75 10.42
CA ALA A 153 -6.70 -15.89 11.21
C ALA A 153 -6.97 -15.70 12.72
N GLY A 154 -7.60 -14.59 13.13
CA GLY A 154 -7.86 -14.27 14.54
C GLY A 154 -6.65 -13.71 15.29
N MET A 155 -5.63 -13.24 14.58
CA MET A 155 -4.35 -12.80 15.14
C MET A 155 -4.14 -11.30 15.00
N VAL A 156 -3.31 -10.71 15.84
CA VAL A 156 -2.71 -9.41 15.57
C VAL A 156 -1.61 -9.60 14.53
N GLY A 157 -1.66 -8.81 13.45
CA GLY A 157 -0.64 -8.79 12.42
C GLY A 157 0.15 -7.49 12.44
N MET A 158 1.45 -7.56 12.21
CA MET A 158 2.30 -6.36 12.01
C MET A 158 3.24 -6.59 10.83
N THR A 159 3.52 -5.54 10.07
CA THR A 159 4.51 -5.56 8.98
C THR A 159 5.07 -4.18 8.72
N GLY A 160 6.23 -4.15 8.13
CA GLY A 160 6.86 -2.96 7.59
C GLY A 160 7.86 -3.32 6.51
N THR A 161 8.26 -2.32 5.76
CA THR A 161 9.25 -2.45 4.68
C THR A 161 10.09 -1.18 4.60
N ASN A 162 11.37 -1.32 4.28
CA ASN A 162 12.14 -0.17 3.82
C ASN A 162 11.80 0.14 2.34
N ALA A 163 12.20 1.30 1.88
CA ALA A 163 11.91 1.77 0.53
C ALA A 163 13.03 2.69 0.03
N ARG A 164 12.95 3.06 -1.26
CA ARG A 164 13.88 4.03 -1.85
C ARG A 164 13.93 5.32 -1.01
N PRO A 165 15.14 5.86 -0.75
CA PRO A 165 15.33 7.08 0.02
C PRO A 165 14.47 8.26 -0.49
N SER A 166 13.74 8.89 0.43
CA SER A 166 12.84 10.02 0.15
C SER A 166 12.60 10.94 1.34
N ILE A 167 12.87 10.47 2.58
CA ILE A 167 12.67 11.22 3.83
C ILE A 167 14.03 11.71 4.33
N ALA A 168 14.11 12.98 4.74
CA ALA A 168 15.26 13.49 5.47
C ALA A 168 15.18 13.11 6.96
N PRO A 169 16.30 12.79 7.61
CA PRO A 169 16.37 12.73 9.07
C PRO A 169 15.98 14.08 9.70
N THR A 170 15.50 14.08 10.93
CA THR A 170 15.30 15.33 11.68
C THR A 170 16.60 16.14 11.71
N HIS A 171 16.54 17.42 11.38
CA HIS A 171 17.67 18.33 11.13
C HIS A 171 18.54 18.02 9.91
N GLY A 172 18.21 16.99 9.13
CA GLY A 172 18.86 16.68 7.86
C GLY A 172 18.11 17.27 6.67
N VAL A 173 18.78 17.27 5.49
CA VAL A 173 18.21 17.75 4.22
C VAL A 173 18.37 16.73 3.09
N GLU A 174 18.93 15.57 3.38
CA GLU A 174 19.19 14.51 2.40
C GLU A 174 18.13 13.42 2.44
N ASN A 175 17.82 12.86 1.27
CA ASN A 175 16.98 11.68 1.15
C ASN A 175 17.72 10.46 1.70
N MET A 176 17.47 10.08 2.95
CA MET A 176 18.15 8.97 3.62
C MET A 176 17.25 7.77 3.84
N LEU A 177 16.05 7.98 4.37
CA LEU A 177 15.08 6.93 4.68
C LEU A 177 14.03 6.82 3.58
N GLY A 178 13.51 5.64 3.34
CA GLY A 178 12.31 5.44 2.54
C GLY A 178 11.06 5.96 3.26
N THR A 179 9.90 5.84 2.61
CA THR A 179 8.61 6.14 3.27
C THR A 179 8.26 5.11 4.36
N ASN A 180 9.00 4.05 4.46
CA ASN A 180 9.10 3.05 5.52
C ASN A 180 7.78 2.85 6.27
N PRO A 181 6.73 2.28 5.63
CA PRO A 181 5.44 2.14 6.27
C PRO A 181 5.51 1.20 7.47
N PHE A 182 4.79 1.60 8.52
CA PHE A 182 4.49 0.78 9.68
C PHE A 182 3.02 0.42 9.66
N THR A 183 2.72 -0.86 9.78
CA THR A 183 1.36 -1.37 9.62
C THR A 183 1.01 -2.36 10.72
N ILE A 184 -0.17 -2.19 11.32
CA ILE A 184 -0.71 -3.12 12.32
C ILE A 184 -2.19 -3.38 12.06
N GLY A 185 -2.58 -4.66 12.10
CA GLY A 185 -3.95 -5.13 12.01
C GLY A 185 -4.38 -5.86 13.26
N MET A 186 -5.61 -5.64 13.70
CA MET A 186 -6.19 -6.29 14.89
C MET A 186 -7.61 -6.78 14.58
N PRO A 187 -7.96 -8.03 14.95
CA PRO A 187 -9.33 -8.54 14.78
C PRO A 187 -10.31 -7.79 15.69
N THR A 188 -11.52 -7.55 15.21
CA THR A 188 -12.60 -6.88 15.93
C THR A 188 -13.90 -7.69 15.84
N ASP A 189 -14.89 -7.37 16.66
CA ASP A 189 -16.28 -7.88 16.55
C ASP A 189 -17.12 -7.07 15.55
N GLU A 190 -16.50 -6.14 14.81
CA GLU A 190 -17.17 -5.36 13.77
C GLU A 190 -17.07 -6.05 12.40
N LYS A 191 -17.66 -5.45 11.36
CA LYS A 191 -17.64 -5.98 9.99
C LYS A 191 -16.26 -5.91 9.34
N PHE A 192 -15.34 -5.13 9.92
CA PHE A 192 -13.97 -4.92 9.44
C PHE A 192 -12.98 -4.96 10.61
N PRO A 193 -11.75 -5.39 10.38
CA PRO A 193 -10.69 -5.31 11.38
C PRO A 193 -10.21 -3.86 11.56
N PHE A 194 -9.58 -3.56 12.69
CA PHE A 194 -8.73 -2.37 12.79
C PHE A 194 -7.49 -2.58 11.91
N VAL A 195 -7.25 -1.67 10.96
CA VAL A 195 -6.06 -1.71 10.09
C VAL A 195 -5.46 -0.31 10.02
N PHE A 196 -4.35 -0.13 10.73
CA PHE A 196 -3.51 1.05 10.59
C PHE A 196 -2.38 0.74 9.60
N ASP A 197 -2.39 1.40 8.45
CA ASP A 197 -1.38 1.27 7.39
C ASP A 197 -0.93 2.68 6.99
N ALA A 198 0.26 3.07 7.41
CA ALA A 198 0.75 4.42 7.22
C ALA A 198 2.24 4.47 6.89
N ALA A 199 2.58 5.30 5.89
CA ALA A 199 3.94 5.77 5.70
C ALA A 199 4.41 6.57 6.93
N THR A 200 5.70 6.57 7.19
CA THR A 200 6.34 7.37 8.24
C THR A 200 6.75 8.78 7.76
N SER A 201 6.50 9.10 6.47
CA SER A 201 6.54 10.48 5.98
C SER A 201 5.24 11.22 6.30
N ILE A 202 5.32 12.53 6.56
CA ILE A 202 4.12 13.36 6.82
C ILE A 202 3.26 13.56 5.57
N ILE A 203 3.88 13.52 4.40
CA ILE A 203 3.23 13.61 3.09
C ILE A 203 3.86 12.59 2.14
N GLN A 204 3.10 12.16 1.13
CA GLN A 204 3.60 11.30 0.08
C GLN A 204 3.65 12.04 -1.25
N ARG A 205 4.56 11.64 -2.15
CA ARG A 205 4.71 12.24 -3.49
C ARG A 205 3.39 12.34 -4.24
N GLY A 206 2.56 11.30 -4.22
CA GLY A 206 1.25 11.32 -4.88
C GLY A 206 0.30 12.41 -4.37
N ARG A 207 0.43 12.84 -3.10
CA ARG A 207 -0.34 13.97 -2.58
C ARG A 207 0.19 15.30 -3.12
N ILE A 208 1.50 15.43 -3.29
CA ILE A 208 2.14 16.62 -3.87
C ILE A 208 1.74 16.74 -5.35
N GLU A 209 1.77 15.62 -6.10
CA GLU A 209 1.29 15.57 -7.49
C GLU A 209 -0.17 16.01 -7.61
N TYR A 210 -1.02 15.59 -6.68
CA TYR A 210 -2.41 16.03 -6.63
C TYR A 210 -2.52 17.54 -6.37
N TYR A 211 -1.74 18.08 -5.42
CA TYR A 211 -1.75 19.51 -5.14
C TYR A 211 -1.28 20.33 -6.34
N ALA A 212 -0.23 19.92 -7.03
CA ALA A 212 0.24 20.56 -8.25
C ALA A 212 -0.87 20.63 -9.34
N ARG A 213 -1.59 19.51 -9.56
CA ARG A 213 -2.68 19.46 -10.55
C ARG A 213 -3.85 20.41 -10.25
N ILE A 214 -4.11 20.70 -8.98
CA ILE A 214 -5.20 21.61 -8.58
C ILE A 214 -4.71 23.03 -8.23
N GLY A 215 -3.42 23.32 -8.51
CA GLY A 215 -2.82 24.63 -8.23
C GLY A 215 -2.77 24.99 -6.75
N LYS A 216 -2.58 23.99 -5.87
CA LYS A 216 -2.55 24.15 -4.42
C LYS A 216 -1.14 23.93 -3.87
N ASP A 217 -0.71 24.80 -2.97
CA ASP A 217 0.54 24.63 -2.23
C ASP A 217 0.48 23.48 -1.22
N CYS A 218 1.63 22.86 -0.97
CA CYS A 218 1.81 21.93 0.13
C CYS A 218 1.78 22.66 1.48
N PRO A 219 1.30 22.00 2.55
CA PRO A 219 1.41 22.58 3.88
C PRO A 219 2.87 22.84 4.27
N VAL A 220 3.12 23.95 4.97
CA VAL A 220 4.45 24.28 5.52
C VAL A 220 4.94 23.16 6.41
N GLY A 221 6.23 22.83 6.33
CA GLY A 221 6.86 21.79 7.16
C GLY A 221 6.73 20.37 6.63
N THR A 222 6.19 20.18 5.41
CA THR A 222 6.03 18.85 4.82
C THR A 222 7.18 18.41 3.91
N VAL A 223 7.92 19.37 3.35
CA VAL A 223 9.07 19.14 2.46
C VAL A 223 10.19 20.13 2.80
N VAL A 224 11.42 19.63 2.88
CA VAL A 224 12.62 20.41 3.17
C VAL A 224 13.50 20.52 1.92
N GLY A 225 13.95 21.74 1.60
CA GLY A 225 14.97 22.01 0.58
C GLY A 225 16.39 21.74 1.08
N ARG A 226 17.36 21.69 0.16
CA ARG A 226 18.79 21.51 0.51
C ARG A 226 19.36 22.61 1.40
N ASP A 227 18.79 23.79 1.36
CA ASP A 227 19.15 24.93 2.22
C ASP A 227 18.48 24.88 3.61
N GLY A 228 17.69 23.86 3.88
CA GLY A 228 16.95 23.69 5.13
C GLY A 228 15.61 24.45 5.16
N SER A 229 15.23 25.15 4.10
CA SER A 229 13.96 25.86 4.01
C SER A 229 12.76 24.92 3.89
N ALA A 230 11.60 25.35 4.40
CA ALA A 230 10.34 24.65 4.19
C ALA A 230 9.76 25.02 2.81
N LEU A 231 9.67 24.07 1.90
CA LEU A 231 9.10 24.24 0.57
C LEU A 231 7.59 24.07 0.59
N THR A 232 6.87 24.92 -0.16
CA THR A 232 5.40 24.86 -0.26
C THR A 232 4.87 24.77 -1.68
N ASN A 233 5.56 25.35 -2.67
CA ASN A 233 5.12 25.31 -4.07
C ASN A 233 5.17 23.87 -4.60
N SER A 234 4.01 23.29 -4.93
CA SER A 234 3.89 21.88 -5.28
C SER A 234 4.60 21.51 -6.59
N GLU A 235 4.64 22.40 -7.59
CA GLU A 235 5.32 22.14 -8.88
C GLU A 235 6.84 22.18 -8.70
N GLU A 236 7.33 23.18 -7.96
CA GLU A 236 8.75 23.31 -7.62
C GLU A 236 9.23 22.13 -6.81
N ILE A 237 8.47 21.70 -5.79
CA ILE A 237 8.75 20.52 -4.99
C ILE A 237 8.92 19.28 -5.88
N LEU A 238 8.00 19.05 -6.83
CA LEU A 238 8.10 17.88 -7.72
C LEU A 238 9.39 17.92 -8.57
N THR A 239 9.77 19.09 -9.04
CA THR A 239 11.03 19.28 -9.78
C THR A 239 12.23 18.96 -8.90
N GLN A 240 12.29 19.52 -7.69
CA GLN A 240 13.40 19.31 -6.75
C GLN A 240 13.46 17.87 -6.20
N LEU A 241 12.32 17.20 -6.01
CA LEU A 241 12.32 15.77 -5.65
C LEU A 241 12.91 14.88 -6.75
N ASN A 242 12.77 15.25 -8.04
CA ASN A 242 13.35 14.50 -9.15
C ASN A 242 14.87 14.67 -9.23
N THR A 243 15.39 15.83 -8.84
CA THR A 243 16.83 16.16 -8.85
C THR A 243 17.50 15.88 -7.50
N HIS A 244 16.77 15.35 -6.52
CA HIS A 244 17.22 15.12 -5.15
C HIS A 244 17.62 16.41 -4.39
N GLU A 245 17.14 17.58 -4.81
CA GLU A 245 17.34 18.86 -4.14
C GLU A 245 16.29 19.15 -3.05
N ALA A 246 15.34 18.27 -2.86
CA ALA A 246 14.37 18.29 -1.76
C ALA A 246 14.16 16.89 -1.17
N ALA A 247 13.70 16.86 0.07
CA ALA A 247 13.32 15.64 0.77
C ALA A 247 11.97 15.81 1.48
N LEU A 248 11.22 14.71 1.61
CA LEU A 248 10.02 14.67 2.43
C LEU A 248 10.42 14.81 3.92
N ALA A 249 9.58 15.48 4.69
CA ALA A 249 9.71 15.46 6.14
C ALA A 249 9.09 14.18 6.74
N PRO A 250 9.61 13.70 7.88
CA PRO A 250 8.99 12.61 8.63
C PRO A 250 7.63 13.02 9.21
N LEU A 251 6.84 12.06 9.67
CA LEU A 251 5.59 12.31 10.38
C LEU A 251 5.84 13.25 11.57
N GLY A 252 5.07 14.34 11.67
CA GLY A 252 5.31 15.45 12.59
C GLY A 252 6.00 16.66 11.92
N GLY A 253 6.58 16.48 10.71
CA GLY A 253 7.12 17.60 9.92
C GLY A 253 8.59 17.90 10.17
N ILE A 254 9.03 19.05 9.65
CA ILE A 254 10.41 19.53 9.80
C ILE A 254 10.67 19.89 11.28
N GLY A 255 11.85 19.51 11.79
CA GLY A 255 12.32 19.87 13.14
C GLY A 255 11.63 19.06 14.25
N GLU A 256 11.69 19.60 15.48
CA GLU A 256 11.23 18.92 16.69
C GLU A 256 9.89 19.44 17.24
N GLU A 257 9.56 20.71 17.00
CA GLU A 257 8.44 21.39 17.66
C GLU A 257 7.08 20.70 17.47
N LEU A 258 6.81 20.17 16.29
CA LEU A 258 5.60 19.38 15.99
C LEU A 258 5.82 17.86 16.08
N GLY A 259 6.98 17.45 16.61
CA GLY A 259 7.29 16.04 16.85
C GLY A 259 7.84 15.30 15.63
N GLY A 260 8.49 15.98 14.67
CA GLY A 260 9.11 15.36 13.50
C GLY A 260 10.13 14.26 13.87
N TYR A 261 10.85 14.41 14.97
CA TYR A 261 11.75 13.36 15.49
C TYR A 261 11.03 12.04 15.75
N LYS A 262 9.75 12.06 16.18
CA LYS A 262 8.97 10.83 16.42
C LYS A 262 8.76 10.07 15.10
N GLY A 263 8.42 10.77 14.04
CA GLY A 263 8.28 10.15 12.71
C GLY A 263 9.62 9.66 12.15
N TYR A 264 10.71 10.40 12.40
CA TYR A 264 12.05 9.97 12.06
C TYR A 264 12.44 8.68 12.80
N ASP A 265 12.18 8.60 14.11
CA ASP A 265 12.44 7.42 14.92
C ASP A 265 11.60 6.21 14.47
N PHE A 266 10.30 6.42 14.12
CA PHE A 266 9.48 5.37 13.51
C PHE A 266 10.06 4.87 12.18
N ALA A 267 10.46 5.78 11.29
CA ALA A 267 11.07 5.42 10.01
C ALA A 267 12.37 4.63 10.21
N THR A 268 13.19 5.05 11.19
CA THR A 268 14.44 4.38 11.55
C THR A 268 14.19 2.99 12.14
N ALA A 269 13.19 2.83 13.01
CA ALA A 269 12.82 1.52 13.55
C ALA A 269 12.38 0.55 12.45
N VAL A 270 11.57 1.03 11.50
CA VAL A 270 11.17 0.21 10.33
C VAL A 270 12.39 -0.14 9.46
N GLU A 271 13.31 0.81 9.22
CA GLU A 271 14.56 0.55 8.48
C GLU A 271 15.39 -0.54 9.15
N LEU A 272 15.61 -0.43 10.47
CA LEU A 272 16.39 -1.42 11.24
C LEU A 272 15.76 -2.81 11.20
N LEU A 273 14.44 -2.92 11.38
CA LEU A 273 13.73 -4.20 11.28
C LEU A 273 13.75 -4.77 9.85
N SER A 274 13.77 -3.90 8.84
CA SER A 274 13.78 -4.30 7.43
C SER A 274 15.18 -4.66 6.90
N ALA A 275 16.25 -4.38 7.65
CA ALA A 275 17.61 -4.60 7.20
C ALA A 275 18.49 -5.40 8.17
N ALA A 276 18.49 -5.05 9.46
CA ALA A 276 19.49 -5.57 10.40
C ALA A 276 19.28 -7.05 10.75
N LEU A 277 18.02 -7.52 10.90
CA LEU A 277 17.72 -8.90 11.28
C LEU A 277 18.14 -9.92 10.22
N GLN A 278 18.04 -9.55 8.95
CA GLN A 278 18.27 -10.40 7.77
C GLN A 278 19.53 -10.04 6.99
N GLN A 279 20.34 -9.07 7.47
CA GLN A 279 21.51 -8.54 6.75
C GLN A 279 21.14 -8.08 5.33
N GLY A 280 20.03 -7.35 5.21
CA GLY A 280 19.50 -6.79 3.96
C GLY A 280 20.12 -5.44 3.62
N SER A 281 19.79 -4.95 2.42
CA SER A 281 20.17 -3.60 1.97
C SER A 281 19.43 -2.52 2.76
N PHE A 282 20.05 -1.34 2.88
CA PHE A 282 19.52 -0.23 3.64
C PHE A 282 19.91 1.13 3.05
N LEU A 283 19.14 2.16 3.37
CA LEU A 283 19.37 3.56 3.02
C LEU A 283 19.75 3.74 1.53
N SER A 284 20.91 4.31 1.23
CA SER A 284 21.38 4.63 -0.13
C SER A 284 21.49 3.39 -1.04
N ALA A 285 21.74 2.20 -0.48
CA ALA A 285 21.76 0.96 -1.23
C ALA A 285 20.40 0.62 -1.89
N LEU A 286 19.30 1.20 -1.40
CA LEU A 286 17.95 1.03 -1.92
C LEU A 286 17.59 2.04 -3.03
N SER A 287 18.53 2.82 -3.53
CA SER A 287 18.28 3.84 -4.57
C SER A 287 17.70 3.27 -5.87
N GLY A 288 18.04 2.00 -6.19
CA GLY A 288 17.72 1.39 -7.48
C GLY A 288 18.56 1.95 -8.62
N ILE A 289 19.67 2.64 -8.31
CA ILE A 289 20.58 3.28 -9.26
C ILE A 289 22.00 2.77 -8.95
N GLY A 290 22.72 2.30 -9.97
CA GLY A 290 24.09 1.88 -9.88
C GLY A 290 25.08 3.05 -9.93
N GLU A 291 26.37 2.74 -9.83
CA GLU A 291 27.44 3.75 -9.76
C GLU A 291 27.54 4.62 -11.03
N ASN A 292 27.17 4.07 -12.19
CA ASN A 292 27.18 4.77 -13.48
C ASN A 292 25.80 5.31 -13.87
N GLY A 293 24.82 5.33 -12.95
CA GLY A 293 23.47 5.82 -13.19
C GLY A 293 22.52 4.81 -13.84
N GLU A 294 22.95 3.56 -14.05
CA GLU A 294 22.11 2.47 -14.57
C GLU A 294 21.06 2.05 -13.53
N LYS A 295 19.92 1.55 -14.00
CA LYS A 295 18.91 0.95 -13.11
C LYS A 295 19.44 -0.38 -12.58
N LYS A 296 19.27 -0.59 -11.27
CA LYS A 296 19.58 -1.84 -10.59
C LYS A 296 18.45 -2.32 -9.70
N GLU A 297 18.60 -3.53 -9.22
CA GLU A 297 17.71 -4.15 -8.23
C GLU A 297 17.63 -3.31 -6.95
N TYR A 298 16.45 -3.33 -6.28
CA TYR A 298 16.22 -2.55 -5.07
C TYR A 298 16.62 -3.29 -3.80
N HIS A 299 16.53 -4.62 -3.78
CA HIS A 299 16.84 -5.48 -2.63
C HIS A 299 16.11 -5.06 -1.34
N LEU A 300 14.78 -4.77 -1.46
CA LEU A 300 13.98 -4.32 -0.31
C LEU A 300 13.93 -5.39 0.77
N GLY A 301 13.89 -4.93 2.02
CA GLY A 301 13.66 -5.78 3.18
C GLY A 301 12.25 -5.60 3.73
N HIS A 302 11.70 -6.69 4.25
CA HIS A 302 10.39 -6.72 4.91
C HIS A 302 10.48 -7.49 6.23
N TRP A 303 9.52 -7.26 7.09
CA TRP A 303 9.30 -8.08 8.27
C TRP A 303 7.81 -8.29 8.51
N PHE A 304 7.46 -9.45 9.03
CA PHE A 304 6.08 -9.88 9.27
C PHE A 304 5.99 -10.50 10.66
N ILE A 305 5.02 -10.06 11.46
CA ILE A 305 4.77 -10.60 12.80
C ILE A 305 3.30 -11.00 12.88
N ALA A 306 3.03 -12.17 13.43
CA ALA A 306 1.70 -12.61 13.84
C ALA A 306 1.72 -12.96 15.33
N ILE A 307 0.68 -12.54 16.06
CA ILE A 307 0.49 -12.81 17.49
C ILE A 307 -0.88 -13.46 17.66
N ASP A 308 -0.91 -14.69 18.15
CA ASP A 308 -2.15 -15.42 18.38
C ASP A 308 -2.86 -14.88 19.61
N THR A 309 -4.07 -14.36 19.42
CA THR A 309 -4.89 -13.85 20.53
C THR A 309 -5.40 -14.93 21.45
N GLU A 310 -5.51 -16.19 20.98
CA GLU A 310 -5.85 -17.34 21.83
C GLU A 310 -4.77 -17.67 22.85
N ALA A 311 -3.51 -17.33 22.57
CA ALA A 311 -2.40 -17.50 23.52
C ALA A 311 -2.46 -16.54 24.73
N PHE A 312 -3.45 -15.63 24.77
CA PHE A 312 -3.72 -14.70 25.87
C PHE A 312 -5.07 -15.01 26.53
N LEU A 313 -6.04 -14.11 26.45
CA LEU A 313 -7.37 -14.29 27.06
C LEU A 313 -8.45 -14.69 26.02
N GLY A 314 -8.02 -15.17 24.86
CA GLY A 314 -8.88 -15.70 23.82
C GLY A 314 -9.37 -14.65 22.80
N LEU A 315 -9.63 -15.13 21.58
CA LEU A 315 -10.03 -14.32 20.44
C LEU A 315 -11.32 -13.53 20.68
N GLN A 316 -12.34 -14.17 21.29
CA GLN A 316 -13.63 -13.51 21.47
C GLN A 316 -13.54 -12.34 22.47
N SER A 317 -12.79 -12.50 23.55
CA SER A 317 -12.51 -11.45 24.51
C SER A 317 -11.73 -10.30 23.87
N PHE A 318 -10.72 -10.62 23.06
CA PHE A 318 -9.94 -9.64 22.31
C PHE A 318 -10.83 -8.84 21.36
N LYS A 319 -11.59 -9.52 20.48
CA LYS A 319 -12.47 -8.90 19.48
C LYS A 319 -13.47 -7.96 20.13
N LYS A 320 -14.12 -8.40 21.21
CA LYS A 320 -15.10 -7.58 21.93
C LYS A 320 -14.45 -6.33 22.51
N THR A 321 -13.34 -6.46 23.22
CA THR A 321 -12.65 -5.32 23.84
C THR A 321 -12.13 -4.34 22.77
N ALA A 322 -11.54 -4.85 21.68
CA ALA A 322 -11.10 -4.02 20.57
C ALA A 322 -12.27 -3.23 19.95
N GLY A 323 -13.39 -3.89 19.67
CA GLY A 323 -14.58 -3.22 19.12
C GLY A 323 -15.18 -2.20 20.10
N ASP A 324 -15.22 -2.49 21.41
CA ASP A 324 -15.71 -1.53 22.42
C ASP A 324 -14.85 -0.25 22.43
N ILE A 325 -13.52 -0.38 22.40
CA ILE A 325 -12.59 0.76 22.30
C ILE A 325 -12.86 1.59 21.05
N LEU A 326 -13.01 0.96 19.88
CA LEU A 326 -13.25 1.67 18.63
C LEU A 326 -14.62 2.39 18.63
N ARG A 327 -15.66 1.77 19.19
CA ARG A 327 -16.99 2.37 19.31
C ARG A 327 -16.97 3.57 20.25
N GLU A 328 -16.28 3.49 21.39
CA GLU A 328 -16.14 4.59 22.34
C GLU A 328 -15.39 5.79 21.71
N LEU A 329 -14.29 5.55 20.98
CA LEU A 329 -13.58 6.59 20.24
C LEU A 329 -14.49 7.29 19.21
N ARG A 330 -15.29 6.55 18.45
CA ARG A 330 -16.22 7.11 17.46
C ARG A 330 -17.42 7.85 18.10
N ALA A 331 -17.81 7.47 19.31
CA ALA A 331 -18.87 8.11 20.06
C ALA A 331 -18.43 9.41 20.75
N SER A 332 -17.13 9.70 20.83
CA SER A 332 -16.62 10.90 21.48
C SER A 332 -17.11 12.19 20.80
N GLN A 333 -17.00 13.32 21.51
CA GLN A 333 -17.47 14.60 21.02
C GLN A 333 -16.72 15.01 19.74
N LYS A 334 -17.46 15.29 18.67
CA LYS A 334 -16.92 15.73 17.39
C LYS A 334 -16.53 17.21 17.44
N ALA A 335 -15.48 17.58 16.70
CA ALA A 335 -15.16 18.97 16.45
C ALA A 335 -16.32 19.68 15.71
N PRO A 336 -16.53 20.99 15.94
CA PRO A 336 -17.57 21.74 15.25
C PRO A 336 -17.47 21.60 13.72
N GLY A 337 -18.60 21.28 13.09
CA GLY A 337 -18.68 21.06 11.63
C GLY A 337 -18.31 19.64 11.15
N GLU A 338 -17.72 18.79 11.99
CA GLU A 338 -17.43 17.40 11.63
C GLU A 338 -18.66 16.48 11.81
N LYS A 339 -18.87 15.61 10.82
CA LYS A 339 -20.03 14.72 10.80
C LYS A 339 -19.78 13.38 11.50
N ARG A 340 -18.57 12.86 11.42
CA ARG A 340 -18.20 11.52 11.90
C ARG A 340 -16.73 11.48 12.32
N ILE A 341 -16.45 10.73 13.37
CA ILE A 341 -15.11 10.28 13.73
C ILE A 341 -14.92 8.90 13.13
N TYR A 342 -13.77 8.66 12.51
CA TYR A 342 -13.43 7.38 11.91
C TYR A 342 -12.32 6.70 12.71
N THR A 343 -12.31 5.38 12.69
CA THR A 343 -11.20 4.56 13.15
C THR A 343 -10.47 3.93 11.95
N ALA A 344 -9.24 3.50 12.14
CA ALA A 344 -8.44 2.95 11.06
C ALA A 344 -9.07 1.67 10.47
N GLY A 345 -9.09 1.55 9.14
CA GLY A 345 -9.76 0.49 8.38
C GLY A 345 -11.22 0.78 8.01
N GLU A 346 -11.88 1.74 8.67
CA GLU A 346 -13.30 2.02 8.47
C GLU A 346 -13.58 2.72 7.13
N LYS A 347 -12.73 3.69 6.73
CA LYS A 347 -12.88 4.41 5.46
C LYS A 347 -12.64 3.49 4.27
N GLU A 348 -11.67 2.61 4.38
CA GLU A 348 -11.33 1.59 3.40
C GLU A 348 -12.47 0.59 3.24
N TYR A 349 -13.11 0.19 4.34
CA TYR A 349 -14.29 -0.66 4.33
C TYR A 349 -15.50 0.03 3.69
N ASP A 350 -15.78 1.30 4.05
CA ASP A 350 -16.88 2.07 3.46
C ASP A 350 -16.70 2.19 1.92
N ILE A 351 -15.47 2.49 1.46
CA ILE A 351 -15.16 2.57 0.02
C ILE A 351 -15.32 1.20 -0.65
N TRP A 352 -14.88 0.13 0.01
CA TRP A 352 -15.07 -1.22 -0.51
C TRP A 352 -16.56 -1.51 -0.74
N LYS A 353 -17.42 -1.20 0.23
CA LYS A 353 -18.87 -1.42 0.11
C LYS A 353 -19.51 -0.60 -1.01
N GLU A 354 -18.97 0.57 -1.33
CA GLU A 354 -19.40 1.34 -2.51
C GLU A 354 -18.99 0.68 -3.83
N ARG A 355 -17.78 0.11 -3.88
CA ARG A 355 -17.16 -0.44 -5.10
C ARG A 355 -17.50 -1.90 -5.39
N GLU A 356 -17.96 -2.67 -4.40
CA GLU A 356 -18.13 -4.13 -4.54
C GLU A 356 -19.01 -4.55 -5.73
N ASN A 357 -19.97 -3.71 -6.11
CA ASN A 357 -20.88 -3.97 -7.23
C ASN A 357 -20.59 -3.11 -8.48
N GLU A 358 -19.67 -2.17 -8.40
CA GLU A 358 -19.39 -1.23 -9.49
C GLU A 358 -18.15 -1.64 -10.30
N GLY A 359 -17.07 -1.96 -9.65
CA GLY A 359 -15.77 -2.27 -10.25
C GLY A 359 -14.67 -1.28 -9.87
N VAL A 360 -13.56 -1.32 -10.61
CA VAL A 360 -12.38 -0.49 -10.41
C VAL A 360 -12.48 0.80 -11.21
N PRO A 361 -12.38 1.99 -10.58
CA PRO A 361 -12.31 3.25 -11.29
C PRO A 361 -10.90 3.45 -11.90
N ILE A 362 -10.81 3.44 -13.22
CA ILE A 362 -9.54 3.56 -13.97
C ILE A 362 -9.46 4.95 -14.63
N ASN A 363 -8.38 5.68 -14.37
CA ASN A 363 -8.10 6.98 -14.99
C ASN A 363 -7.47 6.82 -16.38
N ASP A 364 -7.52 7.90 -17.20
CA ASP A 364 -7.08 7.88 -18.61
C ASP A 364 -5.61 7.45 -18.80
N ALA A 365 -4.72 7.80 -17.86
CA ALA A 365 -3.31 7.40 -17.96
C ALA A 365 -3.15 5.89 -17.78
N VAL A 366 -3.83 5.32 -16.79
CA VAL A 366 -3.82 3.88 -16.53
C VAL A 366 -4.55 3.11 -17.63
N GLN A 367 -5.63 3.66 -18.23
CA GLN A 367 -6.28 3.06 -19.41
C GLN A 367 -5.29 2.86 -20.56
N LYS A 368 -4.47 3.89 -20.85
CA LYS A 368 -3.44 3.81 -21.89
C LYS A 368 -2.36 2.78 -21.55
N GLU A 369 -1.93 2.71 -20.30
CA GLU A 369 -0.95 1.73 -19.84
C GLU A 369 -1.47 0.30 -19.94
N ILE A 370 -2.72 0.06 -19.56
CA ILE A 370 -3.41 -1.23 -19.69
C ILE A 370 -3.50 -1.66 -21.15
N CYS A 371 -3.95 -0.77 -22.05
CA CYS A 371 -4.03 -1.06 -23.49
C CYS A 371 -2.64 -1.36 -24.06
N ALA A 372 -1.60 -0.60 -23.69
CA ALA A 372 -0.24 -0.84 -24.15
C ALA A 372 0.29 -2.23 -23.74
N VAL A 373 0.03 -2.67 -22.50
CA VAL A 373 0.40 -4.01 -22.03
C VAL A 373 -0.38 -5.10 -22.77
N ARG A 374 -1.70 -4.91 -22.94
CA ARG A 374 -2.54 -5.84 -23.72
C ARG A 374 -2.02 -6.02 -25.15
N ASP A 375 -1.77 -4.91 -25.83
CA ASP A 375 -1.35 -4.91 -27.25
C ASP A 375 0.04 -5.52 -27.42
N GLU A 376 0.98 -5.24 -26.48
CA GLU A 376 2.31 -5.82 -26.47
C GLU A 376 2.28 -7.36 -26.34
N LEU A 377 1.37 -7.87 -25.50
CA LEU A 377 1.23 -9.32 -25.25
C LEU A 377 0.28 -10.01 -26.24
N GLY A 378 -0.43 -9.26 -27.11
CA GLY A 378 -1.43 -9.80 -28.02
C GLY A 378 -2.63 -10.44 -27.31
N LEU A 379 -3.02 -9.93 -26.15
CA LEU A 379 -4.13 -10.46 -25.36
C LEU A 379 -5.48 -9.99 -25.93
N ASP A 380 -6.49 -10.87 -25.94
CA ASP A 380 -7.81 -10.59 -26.47
C ASP A 380 -8.75 -10.06 -25.36
N TYR A 381 -8.58 -8.79 -24.99
CA TYR A 381 -9.44 -8.07 -24.05
C TYR A 381 -9.94 -6.77 -24.67
N VAL A 382 -11.23 -6.45 -24.46
CA VAL A 382 -11.83 -5.17 -24.81
C VAL A 382 -12.34 -4.51 -23.54
N PHE A 383 -11.91 -3.29 -23.29
CA PHE A 383 -12.19 -2.59 -22.03
C PHE A 383 -13.36 -1.60 -22.17
N PRO A 384 -14.03 -1.19 -21.06
CA PRO A 384 -15.17 -0.28 -21.08
C PRO A 384 -14.93 1.09 -21.72
N TRP A 385 -13.69 1.51 -21.89
CA TRP A 385 -13.30 2.75 -22.56
C TRP A 385 -13.02 2.60 -24.06
N GLU A 386 -13.22 1.41 -24.62
CA GLU A 386 -12.96 1.12 -26.04
C GLU A 386 -14.26 0.88 -26.82
N SER A 387 -14.23 1.18 -28.14
CA SER A 387 -15.31 0.82 -29.02
C SER A 387 -15.43 -0.70 -29.18
N GLY A 388 -16.64 -1.22 -29.13
CA GLY A 388 -16.89 -2.67 -29.22
C GLY A 388 -16.91 -3.40 -27.89
N TYR A 389 -16.74 -2.70 -26.77
CA TYR A 389 -16.90 -3.31 -25.45
C TYR A 389 -18.28 -3.96 -25.29
N LYS A 390 -18.29 -5.16 -24.76
CA LYS A 390 -19.51 -5.89 -24.35
C LYS A 390 -19.43 -6.20 -22.86
N PRO A 391 -20.55 -6.23 -22.13
CA PRO A 391 -20.55 -6.58 -20.72
C PRO A 391 -19.77 -7.87 -20.46
N TYR A 392 -18.77 -7.79 -19.60
CA TYR A 392 -17.94 -8.92 -19.24
C TYR A 392 -18.70 -9.82 -18.25
N PRO A 393 -18.71 -11.16 -18.43
CA PRO A 393 -19.41 -12.05 -17.53
C PRO A 393 -18.87 -11.93 -16.11
N CYS A 394 -19.74 -11.59 -15.15
CA CYS A 394 -19.38 -11.66 -13.75
C CYS A 394 -19.41 -13.13 -13.31
N LYS A 395 -18.24 -13.67 -12.94
CA LYS A 395 -18.06 -15.08 -12.56
C LYS A 395 -18.22 -15.30 -11.07
N THR A 396 -17.76 -14.32 -10.28
CA THR A 396 -17.68 -14.41 -8.83
C THR A 396 -18.07 -13.09 -8.18
N LYS A 397 -18.69 -13.14 -6.98
CA LYS A 397 -18.85 -11.95 -6.17
C LYS A 397 -17.46 -11.53 -5.66
N PRO A 398 -17.00 -10.30 -5.90
CA PRO A 398 -15.71 -9.86 -5.44
C PRO A 398 -15.67 -9.87 -3.89
N PHE A 399 -14.56 -10.33 -3.34
CA PHE A 399 -14.28 -10.35 -1.91
C PHE A 399 -13.16 -9.36 -1.59
N SER A 400 -13.19 -8.76 -0.42
CA SER A 400 -12.07 -7.98 0.09
C SER A 400 -11.58 -8.54 1.42
N HIS A 401 -10.25 -8.62 1.57
CA HIS A 401 -9.61 -9.05 2.80
C HIS A 401 -9.88 -8.13 3.99
N ILE A 402 -10.33 -6.88 3.75
CA ILE A 402 -10.74 -5.97 4.83
C ILE A 402 -12.10 -6.31 5.42
N GLU A 403 -12.90 -7.15 4.77
CA GLU A 403 -14.19 -7.61 5.29
C GLU A 403 -13.98 -8.81 6.19
N ASN A 404 -14.43 -8.74 7.45
CA ASN A 404 -14.40 -9.90 8.34
C ASN A 404 -15.31 -11.00 7.80
N LYS A 405 -14.77 -12.20 7.63
CA LYS A 405 -15.57 -13.39 7.34
C LYS A 405 -16.53 -13.63 8.51
N GLN A 406 -17.82 -13.73 8.21
CA GLN A 406 -18.87 -14.10 9.17
C GLN A 406 -18.72 -15.56 9.59
#